data_4c7b3aa04264302b2607cf3659c72707
#
_entry.id   4c7b3aa04264302b2607cf3659c72707
#
_cell.length_a   1.000
_cell.length_b   1.000
_cell.length_c   1.000
_cell.angle_alpha   90.00
_cell.angle_beta   90.00
_cell.angle_gamma   90.00
#
_symmetry.space_group_name_H-M   'P 1'
#
loop_
_entity.id
_entity.type
_entity.pdbx_description
1 polymer ?
#
loop_
_entity_poly.entity_id
_entity_poly.type
_entity_poly.pdbx_seq_one_letter_code
_entity_poly.pdbx_strand_id
1 'polypeptide(L)'
;MGKYVLFGAGEYGKSCLELLGENKVKCFVDNDPKKQGTYVENIRVLSCEEMIKEIVDEQVVITVAKPYYEQIKQQLEKLGIRRIKSYKEIQIEITKKKLLLREDYVIRYDKTIRWIKIHSVQEKGIINNTGKTISYPEVTGYYIPSLIRWGYRDLAEQYANWLMDIQ
;
A
#
# COMPACT_ATOMS: atom_id res chain seq x y z
N MET A 1 -11.26 16.59 -12.01
CA MET A 1 -10.53 17.70 -11.38
C MET A 1 -9.60 17.13 -10.32
N GLY A 2 -8.29 17.42 -10.36
CA GLY A 2 -7.30 16.85 -9.43
C GLY A 2 -7.57 17.30 -7.99
N LYS A 3 -7.39 16.37 -7.04
CA LYS A 3 -7.64 16.63 -5.60
C LYS A 3 -6.39 17.03 -4.84
N TYR A 4 -5.21 16.89 -5.45
CA TYR A 4 -3.91 17.05 -4.81
C TYR A 4 -3.04 18.04 -5.56
N VAL A 5 -2.29 18.82 -4.79
CA VAL A 5 -1.16 19.62 -5.26
C VAL A 5 0.10 19.04 -4.62
N LEU A 6 1.13 18.75 -5.42
CA LEU A 6 2.37 18.18 -4.94
C LEU A 6 3.44 19.26 -4.80
N PHE A 7 3.86 19.57 -3.58
CA PHE A 7 4.92 20.53 -3.33
C PHE A 7 6.28 19.82 -3.30
N GLY A 8 7.06 20.05 -4.34
CA GLY A 8 8.34 19.41 -4.63
C GLY A 8 8.27 18.60 -5.94
N ALA A 9 8.83 19.15 -7.02
CA ALA A 9 8.90 18.52 -8.35
C ALA A 9 10.22 17.72 -8.52
N GLY A 10 10.61 16.97 -7.51
CA GLY A 10 11.75 16.06 -7.48
C GLY A 10 11.33 14.59 -7.45
N GLU A 11 12.24 13.69 -7.12
CA GLU A 11 12.01 12.24 -7.10
C GLU A 11 10.87 11.82 -6.16
N TYR A 12 10.79 12.41 -4.96
CA TYR A 12 9.65 12.15 -4.06
C TYR A 12 8.31 12.62 -4.64
N GLY A 13 8.33 13.72 -5.40
CA GLY A 13 7.14 14.21 -6.10
C GLY A 13 6.68 13.25 -7.18
N LYS A 14 7.60 12.74 -7.99
CA LYS A 14 7.32 11.72 -9.01
C LYS A 14 6.76 10.44 -8.39
N SER A 15 7.41 9.93 -7.34
CA SER A 15 6.92 8.74 -6.61
C SER A 15 5.54 8.95 -6.00
N CYS A 16 5.23 10.18 -5.54
CA CYS A 16 3.90 10.51 -5.04
C CYS A 16 2.87 10.57 -6.17
N LEU A 17 3.25 11.09 -7.34
CA LEU A 17 2.41 11.11 -8.54
C LEU A 17 2.04 9.69 -8.98
N GLU A 18 3.03 8.79 -9.08
CA GLU A 18 2.80 7.38 -9.41
C GLU A 18 1.85 6.71 -8.41
N LEU A 19 2.04 6.99 -7.11
CA LEU A 19 1.21 6.43 -6.04
C LEU A 19 -0.25 6.91 -6.12
N LEU A 20 -0.47 8.19 -6.43
CA LEU A 20 -1.80 8.81 -6.51
C LEU A 20 -2.49 8.57 -7.85
N GLY A 21 -1.73 8.59 -8.93
CA GLY A 21 -2.19 8.61 -10.33
C GLY A 21 -2.39 10.04 -10.84
N GLU A 22 -2.01 10.29 -12.09
CA GLU A 22 -2.02 11.60 -12.74
C GLU A 22 -3.37 12.30 -12.67
N ASN A 23 -4.45 11.59 -12.86
CA ASN A 23 -5.82 12.11 -12.86
C ASN A 23 -6.26 12.71 -11.51
N LYS A 24 -5.50 12.48 -10.43
CA LYS A 24 -5.78 13.03 -9.10
C LYS A 24 -4.89 14.20 -8.74
N VAL A 25 -3.83 14.46 -9.48
CA VAL A 25 -2.90 15.55 -9.23
C VAL A 25 -3.23 16.71 -10.17
N LYS A 26 -3.42 17.90 -9.59
CA LYS A 26 -3.75 19.13 -10.33
C LYS A 26 -2.49 19.79 -10.89
N CYS A 27 -1.50 19.96 -10.03
CA CYS A 27 -0.23 20.57 -10.38
C CYS A 27 0.87 20.17 -9.40
N PHE A 28 2.11 20.39 -9.83
CA PHE A 28 3.25 20.47 -8.94
C PHE A 28 3.50 21.91 -8.52
N VAL A 29 4.19 22.10 -7.40
CA VAL A 29 4.73 23.38 -6.96
C VAL A 29 6.18 23.17 -6.58
N ASP A 30 7.06 24.06 -6.96
CA ASP A 30 8.45 24.01 -6.53
C ASP A 30 8.99 25.45 -6.30
N ASN A 31 9.85 25.61 -5.27
CA ASN A 31 10.50 26.87 -4.99
C ASN A 31 11.69 27.15 -5.93
N ASP A 32 12.19 26.15 -6.65
CA ASP A 32 13.27 26.33 -7.62
C ASP A 32 12.75 27.00 -8.89
N PRO A 33 13.17 28.25 -9.19
CA PRO A 33 12.73 28.95 -10.39
C PRO A 33 13.02 28.22 -11.71
N LYS A 34 14.04 27.34 -11.72
CA LYS A 34 14.39 26.56 -12.91
C LYS A 34 13.36 25.47 -13.23
N LYS A 35 12.60 25.05 -12.25
CA LYS A 35 11.54 24.06 -12.43
C LYS A 35 10.17 24.68 -12.72
N GLN A 36 9.95 25.91 -12.27
CA GLN A 36 8.70 26.61 -12.49
C GLN A 36 8.42 26.81 -13.98
N GLY A 37 7.18 26.61 -14.39
CA GLY A 37 6.76 26.63 -15.79
C GLY A 37 7.10 25.36 -16.59
N THR A 38 7.88 24.42 -16.03
CA THR A 38 8.15 23.13 -16.65
C THR A 38 7.05 22.10 -16.36
N TYR A 39 7.23 20.87 -16.81
CA TYR A 39 6.31 19.76 -16.61
C TYR A 39 7.02 18.57 -15.96
N VAL A 40 6.34 17.90 -15.05
CA VAL A 40 6.70 16.56 -14.56
C VAL A 40 5.62 15.63 -15.11
N GLU A 41 6.03 14.68 -15.96
CA GLU A 41 5.12 13.97 -16.86
C GLU A 41 4.26 14.98 -17.63
N ASN A 42 2.94 14.92 -17.53
CA ASN A 42 2.04 15.88 -18.19
C ASN A 42 1.51 16.95 -17.25
N ILE A 43 2.08 17.11 -16.05
CA ILE A 43 1.56 17.98 -15.00
C ILE A 43 2.48 19.18 -14.83
N ARG A 44 1.90 20.39 -14.94
CA ARG A 44 2.62 21.65 -14.85
C ARG A 44 3.20 21.88 -13.44
N VAL A 45 4.41 22.43 -13.39
CA VAL A 45 5.07 22.91 -12.18
C VAL A 45 4.83 24.40 -12.03
N LEU A 46 4.18 24.82 -10.96
CA LEU A 46 3.83 26.19 -10.65
C LEU A 46 4.77 26.80 -9.62
N SER A 47 4.83 28.10 -9.55
CA SER A 47 5.32 28.83 -8.38
C SER A 47 4.27 28.81 -7.25
N CYS A 48 4.67 29.18 -6.02
CA CYS A 48 3.72 29.36 -4.91
C CYS A 48 2.66 30.42 -5.20
N GLU A 49 3.04 31.50 -5.87
CA GLU A 49 2.15 32.59 -6.21
C GLU A 49 1.08 32.19 -7.24
N GLU A 50 1.47 31.41 -8.24
CA GLU A 50 0.53 30.83 -9.20
C GLU A 50 -0.40 29.80 -8.52
N MET A 51 0.15 28.93 -7.68
CA MET A 51 -0.62 27.93 -6.94
C MET A 51 -1.75 28.57 -6.13
N ILE A 52 -1.48 29.63 -5.36
CA ILE A 52 -2.48 30.29 -4.51
C ILE A 52 -3.68 30.80 -5.33
N LYS A 53 -3.44 31.24 -6.56
CA LYS A 53 -4.49 31.74 -7.46
C LYS A 53 -5.35 30.60 -8.02
N GLU A 54 -4.80 29.38 -8.09
CA GLU A 54 -5.42 28.25 -8.75
C GLU A 54 -6.08 27.26 -7.78
N ILE A 55 -5.60 27.16 -6.53
CA ILE A 55 -6.15 26.24 -5.55
C ILE A 55 -7.42 26.78 -4.90
N VAL A 56 -8.39 25.90 -4.66
CA VAL A 56 -9.64 26.22 -3.96
C VAL A 56 -9.78 25.33 -2.74
N ASP A 57 -9.75 24.02 -2.90
CA ASP A 57 -10.00 23.04 -1.83
C ASP A 57 -9.08 21.80 -1.96
N GLU A 58 -8.03 21.93 -2.73
CA GLU A 58 -7.09 20.84 -2.95
C GLU A 58 -6.26 20.57 -1.70
N GLN A 59 -5.89 19.32 -1.49
CA GLN A 59 -4.94 18.88 -0.48
C GLN A 59 -3.52 19.11 -0.96
N VAL A 60 -2.75 19.93 -0.25
CA VAL A 60 -1.31 20.09 -0.55
C VAL A 60 -0.51 18.97 0.11
N VAL A 61 0.30 18.28 -0.68
CA VAL A 61 1.18 17.20 -0.21
C VAL A 61 2.62 17.64 -0.34
N ILE A 62 3.33 17.75 0.77
CA ILE A 62 4.75 18.07 0.78
C ILE A 62 5.56 16.82 0.44
N THR A 63 6.26 16.88 -0.69
CA THR A 63 7.05 15.79 -1.28
C THR A 63 8.54 16.11 -1.33
N VAL A 64 9.07 16.67 -0.24
CA VAL A 64 10.50 16.99 -0.10
C VAL A 64 11.15 16.20 1.03
N ALA A 65 12.49 16.15 1.03
CA ALA A 65 13.24 15.51 2.09
C ALA A 65 13.03 16.20 3.46
N LYS A 66 13.17 15.43 4.55
CA LYS A 66 12.94 15.89 5.92
C LYS A 66 13.56 17.26 6.28
N PRO A 67 14.80 17.60 5.91
CA PRO A 67 15.36 18.90 6.28
C PRO A 67 14.55 20.10 5.81
N TYR A 68 13.84 19.96 4.70
CA TYR A 68 13.08 21.06 4.08
C TYR A 68 11.59 21.05 4.41
N TYR A 69 11.09 19.96 5.00
CA TYR A 69 9.67 19.76 5.25
C TYR A 69 9.07 20.85 6.13
N GLU A 70 9.69 21.13 7.28
CA GLU A 70 9.15 22.11 8.22
C GLU A 70 9.20 23.53 7.64
N GLN A 71 10.23 23.88 6.89
CA GLN A 71 10.36 25.16 6.23
C GLN A 71 9.22 25.38 5.23
N ILE A 72 8.93 24.39 4.39
CA ILE A 72 7.86 24.47 3.39
C ILE A 72 6.50 24.46 4.06
N LYS A 73 6.31 23.67 5.11
CA LYS A 73 5.07 23.67 5.88
C LYS A 73 4.77 25.04 6.46
N GLN A 74 5.74 25.68 7.10
CA GLN A 74 5.60 27.04 7.61
C GLN A 74 5.33 28.07 6.50
N GLN A 75 5.96 27.93 5.34
CA GLN A 75 5.70 28.75 4.16
C GLN A 75 4.23 28.66 3.73
N LEU A 76 3.71 27.44 3.60
CA LEU A 76 2.32 27.18 3.22
C LEU A 76 1.31 27.71 4.26
N GLU A 77 1.60 27.50 5.55
CA GLU A 77 0.77 28.01 6.65
C GLU A 77 0.68 29.55 6.66
N LYS A 78 1.79 30.23 6.40
CA LYS A 78 1.82 31.71 6.24
C LYS A 78 0.98 32.19 5.05
N LEU A 79 0.87 31.39 4.01
CA LEU A 79 0.02 31.64 2.85
C LEU A 79 -1.45 31.27 3.07
N GLY A 80 -1.82 30.86 4.30
CA GLY A 80 -3.19 30.52 4.67
C GLY A 80 -3.62 29.10 4.30
N ILE A 81 -2.72 28.28 3.78
CA ILE A 81 -3.02 26.90 3.39
C ILE A 81 -3.07 26.04 4.64
N ARG A 82 -4.23 25.40 4.88
CA ARG A 82 -4.48 24.58 6.07
C ARG A 82 -4.47 23.08 5.79
N ARG A 83 -4.80 22.68 4.57
CA ARG A 83 -4.89 21.26 4.17
C ARG A 83 -3.55 20.76 3.66
N ILE A 84 -2.63 20.50 4.59
CA ILE A 84 -1.27 20.08 4.32
C ILE A 84 -1.09 18.65 4.82
N LYS A 85 -0.46 17.77 4.03
CA LYS A 85 -0.01 16.43 4.40
C LYS A 85 1.42 16.20 3.94
N SER A 86 2.11 15.31 4.62
CA SER A 86 3.38 14.77 4.14
C SER A 86 3.14 13.62 3.15
N TYR A 87 4.13 13.33 2.32
CA TYR A 87 4.13 12.16 1.45
C TYR A 87 3.94 10.85 2.25
N LYS A 88 4.55 10.76 3.46
CA LYS A 88 4.40 9.61 4.34
C LYS A 88 2.96 9.39 4.80
N GLU A 89 2.23 10.45 5.13
CA GLU A 89 0.81 10.34 5.50
C GLU A 89 -0.04 9.83 4.34
N ILE A 90 0.23 10.30 3.11
CA ILE A 90 -0.44 9.79 1.90
C ILE A 90 -0.14 8.31 1.67
N GLN A 91 1.12 7.89 1.84
CA GLN A 91 1.49 6.47 1.75
C GLN A 91 0.71 5.61 2.75
N ILE A 92 0.62 6.07 4.01
CA ILE A 92 -0.13 5.37 5.06
C ILE A 92 -1.63 5.30 4.72
N GLU A 93 -2.24 6.39 4.27
CA GLU A 93 -3.66 6.43 3.91
C GLU A 93 -3.99 5.47 2.76
N ILE A 94 -3.18 5.49 1.70
CA ILE A 94 -3.38 4.59 0.56
C ILE A 94 -3.16 3.13 0.97
N THR A 95 -2.15 2.86 1.80
CA THR A 95 -1.89 1.51 2.31
C THR A 95 -3.04 1.03 3.19
N LYS A 96 -3.53 1.88 4.11
CA LYS A 96 -4.72 1.55 4.92
C LYS A 96 -5.95 1.29 4.04
N LYS A 97 -6.19 2.12 3.03
CA LYS A 97 -7.30 1.92 2.11
C LYS A 97 -7.17 0.61 1.31
N LYS A 98 -5.96 0.28 0.85
CA LYS A 98 -5.68 -1.01 0.22
C LYS A 98 -5.87 -2.18 1.18
N LEU A 99 -5.53 -2.02 2.46
CA LEU A 99 -5.74 -3.02 3.50
C LEU A 99 -7.23 -3.19 3.85
N LEU A 100 -8.00 -2.09 3.90
CA LEU A 100 -9.45 -2.12 4.12
C LEU A 100 -10.22 -2.73 2.93
N LEU A 101 -9.74 -2.53 1.70
CA LEU A 101 -10.24 -3.23 0.51
C LEU A 101 -9.89 -4.74 0.52
N ARG A 102 -9.14 -5.19 1.52
CA ARG A 102 -8.78 -6.60 1.76
C ARG A 102 -9.85 -7.42 2.49
N GLU A 103 -11.03 -6.90 2.76
CA GLU A 103 -12.15 -7.77 3.20
C GLU A 103 -12.33 -8.95 2.25
N ASP A 104 -12.19 -8.74 0.94
CA ASP A 104 -12.23 -9.81 -0.06
C ASP A 104 -11.08 -10.83 0.12
N TYR A 105 -9.89 -10.40 0.55
CA TYR A 105 -8.78 -11.31 0.85
C TYR A 105 -8.99 -12.08 2.15
N VAL A 106 -9.58 -11.47 3.18
CA VAL A 106 -9.92 -12.17 4.44
C VAL A 106 -10.96 -13.25 4.14
N ILE A 107 -11.99 -12.93 3.37
CA ILE A 107 -13.02 -13.90 2.96
C ILE A 107 -12.42 -15.04 2.12
N ARG A 108 -11.56 -14.72 1.16
CA ARG A 108 -10.86 -15.74 0.33
C ARG A 108 -9.94 -16.60 1.17
N TYR A 109 -9.24 -15.98 2.09
CA TYR A 109 -8.36 -16.66 3.03
C TYR A 109 -9.12 -17.62 3.92
N ASP A 110 -10.22 -17.21 4.55
CA ASP A 110 -11.08 -18.07 5.36
C ASP A 110 -11.68 -19.22 4.54
N LYS A 111 -12.08 -18.96 3.31
CA LYS A 111 -12.51 -20.01 2.37
C LYS A 111 -11.39 -21.02 2.10
N THR A 112 -10.16 -20.54 1.91
CA THR A 112 -8.98 -21.38 1.67
C THR A 112 -8.69 -22.25 2.88
N ILE A 113 -8.65 -21.68 4.10
CA ILE A 113 -8.44 -22.44 5.33
C ILE A 113 -9.56 -23.46 5.55
N ARG A 114 -10.80 -23.08 5.30
CA ARG A 114 -11.94 -24.00 5.37
C ARG A 114 -11.78 -25.15 4.36
N TRP A 115 -11.37 -24.83 3.13
CA TRP A 115 -11.12 -25.83 2.10
C TRP A 115 -10.00 -26.79 2.52
N ILE A 116 -8.88 -26.29 3.04
CA ILE A 116 -7.76 -27.09 3.57
C ILE A 116 -8.25 -28.05 4.65
N LYS A 117 -9.02 -27.56 5.63
CA LYS A 117 -9.55 -28.38 6.74
C LYS A 117 -10.49 -29.49 6.24
N ILE A 118 -11.34 -29.21 5.26
CA ILE A 118 -12.27 -30.18 4.67
C ILE A 118 -11.52 -31.23 3.84
N HIS A 119 -10.43 -30.84 3.17
CA HIS A 119 -9.64 -31.69 2.30
C HIS A 119 -8.39 -32.24 3.01
N SER A 120 -8.30 -32.14 4.32
CA SER A 120 -7.32 -32.86 5.13
C SER A 120 -7.87 -34.24 5.47
N VAL A 121 -7.04 -35.26 5.31
CA VAL A 121 -7.34 -36.58 5.86
C VAL A 121 -7.19 -36.48 7.39
N GLN A 122 -8.15 -37.00 8.15
CA GLN A 122 -8.15 -36.92 9.60
C GLN A 122 -6.79 -37.38 10.17
N GLU A 123 -6.19 -36.52 11.02
CA GLU A 123 -4.88 -36.71 11.63
C GLU A 123 -3.70 -36.89 10.65
N LYS A 124 -3.91 -36.65 9.36
CA LYS A 124 -2.91 -36.72 8.29
C LYS A 124 -2.84 -35.39 7.54
N GLY A 125 -2.03 -35.34 6.51
CA GLY A 125 -1.84 -34.12 5.73
C GLY A 125 -2.95 -33.84 4.73
N ILE A 126 -2.71 -32.82 3.91
CA ILE A 126 -3.62 -32.30 2.89
C ILE A 126 -3.59 -33.18 1.65
N ILE A 127 -4.74 -33.44 1.05
CA ILE A 127 -4.85 -34.05 -0.28
C ILE A 127 -4.57 -33.00 -1.37
N ASN A 128 -3.89 -33.35 -2.43
CA ASN A 128 -3.57 -32.44 -3.54
C ASN A 128 -4.66 -32.39 -4.63
N ASN A 129 -5.61 -33.28 -4.57
CA ASN A 129 -6.65 -33.43 -5.58
C ASN A 129 -7.96 -33.89 -4.94
N THR A 130 -9.07 -33.25 -5.26
CA THR A 130 -10.42 -33.53 -4.74
C THR A 130 -10.93 -34.95 -5.00
N GLY A 131 -10.33 -35.67 -5.94
CA GLY A 131 -10.69 -37.09 -6.25
C GLY A 131 -9.85 -38.12 -5.54
N LYS A 132 -8.90 -37.72 -4.63
CA LYS A 132 -8.00 -38.67 -3.93
C LYS A 132 -8.16 -38.54 -2.42
N THR A 133 -7.95 -39.68 -1.74
CA THR A 133 -7.98 -39.77 -0.27
C THR A 133 -6.58 -39.89 0.33
N ILE A 134 -5.54 -39.74 -0.48
CA ILE A 134 -4.15 -39.86 -0.07
C ILE A 134 -3.56 -38.46 0.17
N SER A 135 -3.02 -38.26 1.36
CA SER A 135 -2.30 -37.04 1.71
C SER A 135 -0.93 -36.99 1.04
N TYR A 136 -0.52 -35.77 0.66
CA TYR A 136 0.78 -35.53 0.05
C TYR A 136 1.71 -34.82 1.05
N PRO A 137 2.82 -35.50 1.47
CA PRO A 137 3.76 -34.91 2.43
C PRO A 137 4.35 -33.63 1.99
N GLU A 138 4.79 -33.51 0.73
CA GLU A 138 5.39 -32.32 0.15
C GLU A 138 4.42 -31.13 0.18
N VAL A 139 3.18 -31.30 -0.29
CA VAL A 139 2.15 -30.26 -0.29
C VAL A 139 1.82 -29.84 1.14
N THR A 140 1.70 -30.78 2.06
CA THR A 140 1.43 -30.51 3.48
C THR A 140 2.55 -29.69 4.10
N GLY A 141 3.81 -30.05 3.84
CA GLY A 141 4.99 -29.34 4.35
C GLY A 141 5.04 -27.88 3.93
N TYR A 142 4.66 -27.54 2.70
CA TYR A 142 4.63 -26.17 2.22
C TYR A 142 3.59 -25.29 2.94
N TYR A 143 2.52 -25.85 3.47
CA TYR A 143 1.51 -25.09 4.20
C TYR A 143 1.88 -24.79 5.66
N ILE A 144 2.72 -25.57 6.29
CA ILE A 144 3.08 -25.43 7.71
C ILE A 144 3.60 -24.02 8.04
N PRO A 145 4.60 -23.45 7.34
CA PRO A 145 5.08 -22.09 7.62
C PRO A 145 4.00 -21.03 7.44
N SER A 146 3.12 -21.22 6.46
CA SER A 146 2.01 -20.31 6.20
C SER A 146 0.96 -20.36 7.31
N LEU A 147 0.60 -21.55 7.77
CA LEU A 147 -0.35 -21.75 8.87
C LEU A 147 0.16 -21.11 10.17
N ILE A 148 1.45 -21.27 10.49
CA ILE A 148 2.08 -20.64 11.66
C ILE A 148 1.98 -19.12 11.55
N ARG A 149 2.36 -18.56 10.41
CA ARG A 149 2.30 -17.11 10.16
C ARG A 149 0.89 -16.55 10.28
N TRP A 150 -0.10 -17.34 9.97
CA TRP A 150 -1.51 -16.97 9.97
C TRP A 150 -2.23 -17.29 11.28
N GLY A 151 -1.52 -17.83 12.28
CA GLY A 151 -2.06 -18.08 13.61
C GLY A 151 -2.75 -19.45 13.79
N TYR A 152 -2.72 -20.32 12.79
CA TYR A 152 -3.27 -21.70 12.86
C TYR A 152 -2.22 -22.69 13.37
N ARG A 153 -1.68 -22.42 14.57
CA ARG A 153 -0.57 -23.22 15.15
C ARG A 153 -0.95 -24.67 15.37
N ASP A 154 -2.13 -24.93 15.90
CA ASP A 154 -2.59 -26.29 16.20
C ASP A 154 -2.65 -27.16 14.93
N LEU A 155 -3.16 -26.59 13.84
CA LEU A 155 -3.22 -27.28 12.55
C LEU A 155 -1.81 -27.49 11.94
N ALA A 156 -0.93 -26.51 12.11
CA ALA A 156 0.46 -26.60 11.66
C ALA A 156 1.22 -27.70 12.43
N GLU A 157 1.02 -27.80 13.74
CA GLU A 157 1.59 -28.82 14.61
C GLU A 157 1.07 -30.23 14.25
N GLN A 158 -0.22 -30.36 14.03
CA GLN A 158 -0.83 -31.61 13.57
C GLN A 158 -0.17 -32.11 12.27
N TYR A 159 0.02 -31.22 11.30
CA TYR A 159 0.65 -31.57 10.02
C TYR A 159 2.14 -31.87 10.17
N ALA A 160 2.85 -31.17 11.05
CA ALA A 160 4.25 -31.42 11.32
C ALA A 160 4.45 -32.81 11.99
N ASN A 161 3.63 -33.14 12.98
CA ASN A 161 3.65 -34.45 13.65
C ASN A 161 3.39 -35.56 12.65
N TRP A 162 2.35 -35.44 11.82
CA TRP A 162 2.09 -36.44 10.77
C TRP A 162 3.28 -36.62 9.81
N LEU A 163 3.96 -35.52 9.41
CA LEU A 163 5.14 -35.63 8.54
C LEU A 163 6.31 -36.34 9.24
N MET A 164 6.48 -36.17 10.54
CA MET A 164 7.51 -36.89 11.31
C MET A 164 7.18 -38.39 11.44
N ASP A 165 5.89 -38.71 11.57
CA ASP A 165 5.46 -40.12 11.74
C ASP A 165 5.61 -40.97 10.46
N ILE A 166 5.70 -40.32 9.29
CA ILE A 166 5.80 -41.02 8.00
C ILE A 166 7.24 -41.10 7.43
N GLN A 167 8.21 -40.49 8.12
CA GLN A 167 9.64 -40.60 7.78
C GLN A 167 10.25 -41.90 8.32
#